data_4c109ac512df78f348dfdf04f98c50a2
#
_entry.id   4c109ac512df78f348dfdf04f98c50a2
#
_cell.length_a   1.000
_cell.length_b   1.000
_cell.length_c   1.000
_cell.angle_alpha   90.00
_cell.angle_beta   90.00
_cell.angle_gamma   90.00
#
_symmetry.space_group_name_H-M   'P 1'
#
loop_
_entity.id
_entity.type
_entity.pdbx_description
1 polymer ?
#
loop_
_entity_poly.entity_id
_entity_poly.type
_entity_poly.pdbx_seq_one_letter_code
_entity_poly.pdbx_strand_id
1 'polypeptide(L)'
;MVLYVILIFIAILIGMATSVYAFGTGGKRKKIFQDIYFSVEDCNGIGVLYTKTGEYSAILKMENPVQKYSANIDSYYEFNHLLAALCQTLGEGYAIHKQDVIIRKQFHDDSNDNHEFLSESYFKYFTGRPYTDAETYLIITQENKKSRFLSFDGKKWNEFLVKIRKVQDQMKDSGVPTRFLGRDEARVYVDRYFAMNFKDKTISMSNFKVDDETISMGDKKCKVYSLVDIDSINLPGILRPFTNIEVNNTSMPVDLVSLVDSIPSAEVVIYNQMLFLPNQKRELSLLDKKKNRHASMPNPSNLIAVEDIKKVQDIIARENKQLVYSHFNLIVGVPIDADIQKCTNHLENSFSRLGIHISKRAYNQLELFVNSFPGNCYGMNQDYDRFLTLSDAAACLMYKEHIQHTEDTPLKIYYTDRQGVPVAIDISGKEGKNKITDNSNFFCLGPSGSGKSFHMHVIWTKTHRKEL
;
A
#
# COMPACT_ATOMS: atom_id res chain seq x y z
N MET A 1 46.53 -3.87 53.55
CA MET A 1 45.20 -3.17 53.69
C MET A 1 45.03 -2.06 52.68
N VAL A 2 45.95 -1.11 52.52
CA VAL A 2 45.83 0.03 51.55
C VAL A 2 45.71 -0.44 50.13
N LEU A 3 46.43 -1.45 49.67
CA LEU A 3 46.35 -1.97 48.29
C LEU A 3 44.97 -2.57 47.93
N TYR A 4 44.33 -3.25 48.89
CA TYR A 4 42.98 -3.80 48.69
C TYR A 4 41.92 -2.70 48.58
N VAL A 5 42.06 -1.61 49.32
CA VAL A 5 41.14 -0.47 49.26
C VAL A 5 41.28 0.24 47.90
N ILE A 6 42.48 0.38 47.37
CA ILE A 6 42.74 0.97 46.06
C ILE A 6 42.15 0.09 44.94
N LEU A 7 42.30 -1.24 45.01
CA LEU A 7 41.75 -2.18 44.05
C LEU A 7 40.20 -2.16 44.04
N ILE A 8 39.57 -2.07 45.21
CA ILE A 8 38.13 -1.95 45.33
C ILE A 8 37.65 -0.61 44.73
N PHE A 9 38.35 0.48 44.97
CA PHE A 9 38.02 1.79 44.41
C PHE A 9 38.14 1.83 42.89
N ILE A 10 39.17 1.21 42.33
CA ILE A 10 39.36 1.05 40.87
C ILE A 10 38.25 0.18 40.28
N ALA A 11 37.87 -0.92 40.92
CA ALA A 11 36.76 -1.77 40.46
C ALA A 11 35.41 -1.04 40.45
N ILE A 12 35.14 -0.23 41.48
CA ILE A 12 33.93 0.61 41.55
C ILE A 12 33.98 1.69 40.46
N LEU A 13 35.09 2.34 40.19
CA LEU A 13 35.24 3.32 39.12
C LEU A 13 35.05 2.70 37.74
N ILE A 14 35.60 1.51 37.49
CA ILE A 14 35.39 0.76 36.24
C ILE A 14 33.92 0.34 36.11
N GLY A 15 33.29 -0.14 37.20
CA GLY A 15 31.87 -0.48 37.22
C GLY A 15 30.96 0.72 36.96
N MET A 16 31.26 1.88 37.53
CA MET A 16 30.54 3.13 37.23
C MET A 16 30.79 3.59 35.80
N ALA A 17 31.99 3.54 35.28
CA ALA A 17 32.31 3.92 33.91
C ALA A 17 31.64 2.98 32.91
N THR A 18 31.59 1.67 33.15
CA THR A 18 30.88 0.71 32.30
C THR A 18 29.36 0.85 32.40
N SER A 19 28.80 1.16 33.58
CA SER A 19 27.38 1.44 33.72
C SER A 19 26.98 2.75 33.03
N VAL A 20 27.76 3.81 33.17
CA VAL A 20 27.55 5.08 32.44
C VAL A 20 27.70 4.86 30.92
N TYR A 21 28.63 4.01 30.49
CA TYR A 21 28.77 3.65 29.08
C TYR A 21 27.61 2.76 28.59
N ALA A 22 27.12 1.82 29.38
CA ALA A 22 26.02 0.94 29.05
C ALA A 22 24.64 1.61 29.13
N PHE A 23 24.44 2.48 30.16
CA PHE A 23 23.18 3.20 30.37
C PHE A 23 23.19 4.63 29.85
N GLY A 24 24.35 5.24 29.68
CA GLY A 24 24.53 6.60 29.15
C GLY A 24 24.66 6.68 27.62
N THR A 25 24.64 5.56 26.94
CA THR A 25 24.24 5.53 25.53
C THR A 25 22.72 5.74 25.44
N GLY A 26 22.26 6.86 25.98
CA GLY A 26 20.95 7.40 25.67
C GLY A 26 20.79 7.28 24.16
N GLY A 27 19.82 6.49 23.72
CA GLY A 27 19.72 5.94 22.40
C GLY A 27 20.20 6.90 21.34
N LYS A 28 21.26 6.55 20.63
CA LYS A 28 21.70 7.30 19.46
C LYS A 28 20.44 7.49 18.64
N ARG A 29 20.00 8.75 18.50
CA ARG A 29 18.85 9.09 17.66
C ARG A 29 19.10 8.45 16.31
N LYS A 30 18.43 7.32 16.03
CA LYS A 30 18.55 6.66 14.73
C LYS A 30 17.97 7.63 13.72
N LYS A 31 18.79 8.11 12.82
CA LYS A 31 18.32 8.85 11.66
C LYS A 31 17.89 7.82 10.65
N ILE A 32 16.64 7.33 10.71
CA ILE A 32 16.18 6.15 9.98
C ILE A 32 16.44 6.27 8.47
N PHE A 33 16.28 7.45 7.88
CA PHE A 33 16.67 7.63 6.49
C PHE A 33 18.16 7.28 6.27
N GLN A 34 19.05 7.77 7.11
CA GLN A 34 20.49 7.49 7.01
C GLN A 34 20.85 6.05 7.37
N ASP A 35 19.99 5.33 8.09
CA ASP A 35 20.22 3.94 8.45
C ASP A 35 19.76 2.99 7.32
N ILE A 36 18.72 3.34 6.55
CA ILE A 36 18.16 2.53 5.46
C ILE A 36 18.78 2.90 4.12
N TYR A 37 18.78 4.19 3.78
CA TYR A 37 19.18 4.67 2.47
C TYR A 37 20.62 5.22 2.49
N PHE A 38 21.34 4.89 1.44
CA PHE A 38 22.63 5.48 1.16
C PHE A 38 22.48 6.83 0.46
N SER A 39 21.67 6.85 -0.62
CA SER A 39 21.37 8.04 -1.40
C SER A 39 20.06 7.93 -2.16
N VAL A 40 19.63 9.06 -2.71
CA VAL A 40 18.60 9.14 -3.75
C VAL A 40 19.23 9.80 -4.95
N GLU A 41 19.35 9.07 -6.04
CA GLU A 41 19.99 9.55 -7.29
C GLU A 41 18.91 9.95 -8.30
N ASP A 42 19.21 11.00 -9.08
CA ASP A 42 18.39 11.35 -10.25
C ASP A 42 18.93 10.64 -11.49
N CYS A 43 18.07 9.93 -12.17
CA CYS A 43 18.39 9.30 -13.44
C CYS A 43 17.37 9.69 -14.50
N ASN A 44 17.64 10.75 -15.25
CA ASN A 44 16.76 11.27 -16.29
C ASN A 44 15.32 11.53 -15.78
N GLY A 45 15.22 12.21 -14.64
CA GLY A 45 13.94 12.54 -14.00
C GLY A 45 13.32 11.40 -13.19
N ILE A 46 14.00 10.26 -13.04
CA ILE A 46 13.60 9.15 -12.19
C ILE A 46 14.42 9.20 -10.90
N GLY A 47 13.74 9.37 -9.77
CA GLY A 47 14.35 9.27 -8.45
C GLY A 47 14.58 7.79 -8.07
N VAL A 48 15.85 7.38 -8.01
CA VAL A 48 16.21 6.01 -7.61
C VAL A 48 16.73 6.03 -6.18
N LEU A 49 16.06 5.28 -5.32
CA LEU A 49 16.50 5.04 -3.95
C LEU A 49 17.57 3.96 -3.97
N TYR A 50 18.68 4.24 -3.30
CA TYR A 50 19.76 3.29 -3.11
C TYR A 50 19.90 2.98 -1.63
N THR A 51 19.72 1.69 -1.26
CA THR A 51 19.79 1.26 0.13
C THR A 51 21.23 0.96 0.56
N LYS A 52 21.50 0.94 1.85
CA LYS A 52 22.81 0.53 2.41
C LYS A 52 23.12 -0.95 2.18
N THR A 53 22.12 -1.75 1.93
CA THR A 53 22.25 -3.16 1.57
C THR A 53 22.47 -3.36 0.08
N GLY A 54 22.36 -2.26 -0.70
CA GLY A 54 22.73 -2.19 -2.12
C GLY A 54 21.59 -2.43 -3.09
N GLU A 55 20.33 -2.47 -2.63
CA GLU A 55 19.15 -2.54 -3.50
C GLU A 55 18.92 -1.19 -4.21
N TYR A 56 18.44 -1.27 -5.45
CA TYR A 56 17.94 -0.14 -6.22
C TYR A 56 16.42 -0.15 -6.24
N SER A 57 15.80 1.00 -6.04
CA SER A 57 14.35 1.10 -6.05
C SER A 57 13.87 2.35 -6.74
N ALA A 58 12.84 2.22 -7.57
CA ALA A 58 12.15 3.33 -8.19
C ALA A 58 10.68 3.33 -7.77
N ILE A 59 10.12 4.52 -7.59
CA ILE A 59 8.74 4.72 -7.16
C ILE A 59 7.94 5.28 -8.33
N LEU A 60 6.85 4.60 -8.68
CA LEU A 60 5.85 5.09 -9.63
C LEU A 60 4.61 5.51 -8.84
N LYS A 61 4.14 6.73 -9.03
CA LYS A 61 2.80 7.13 -8.62
C LYS A 61 1.82 6.63 -9.67
N MET A 62 0.74 5.99 -9.24
CA MET A 62 -0.29 5.44 -10.12
C MET A 62 -1.67 5.69 -9.53
N GLU A 63 -2.68 5.46 -10.34
CA GLU A 63 -4.06 5.40 -9.90
C GLU A 63 -4.60 3.99 -10.13
N ASN A 64 -5.27 3.42 -9.13
CA ASN A 64 -5.92 2.13 -9.30
C ASN A 64 -7.04 2.25 -10.33
N PRO A 65 -7.17 1.32 -11.29
CA PRO A 65 -8.12 1.50 -12.40
C PRO A 65 -9.56 1.15 -12.08
N VAL A 66 -9.82 0.44 -10.97
CA VAL A 66 -11.16 -0.07 -10.69
C VAL A 66 -11.97 0.95 -9.90
N GLN A 67 -13.07 1.39 -10.49
CA GLN A 67 -14.00 2.28 -9.78
C GLN A 67 -14.88 1.47 -8.83
N LYS A 68 -14.84 1.82 -7.56
CA LYS A 68 -15.65 1.19 -6.52
C LYS A 68 -17.14 1.34 -6.80
N TYR A 69 -17.91 0.30 -6.57
CA TYR A 69 -19.37 0.24 -6.84
C TYR A 69 -19.77 0.41 -8.30
N SER A 70 -18.89 0.21 -9.26
CA SER A 70 -19.20 0.28 -10.70
C SER A 70 -20.01 -0.91 -11.22
N ALA A 71 -20.14 -1.98 -10.43
CA ALA A 71 -20.71 -3.26 -10.82
C ALA A 71 -19.95 -3.98 -11.98
N ASN A 72 -18.78 -3.50 -12.34
CA ASN A 72 -17.95 -4.09 -13.39
C ASN A 72 -16.96 -5.10 -12.80
N ILE A 73 -17.27 -6.38 -12.92
CA ILE A 73 -16.44 -7.49 -12.42
C ILE A 73 -15.18 -7.66 -13.28
N ASP A 74 -15.24 -7.42 -14.56
CA ASP A 74 -14.15 -7.65 -15.50
C ASP A 74 -12.93 -6.76 -15.19
N SER A 75 -13.16 -5.53 -14.78
CA SER A 75 -12.08 -4.60 -14.37
C SER A 75 -11.23 -5.14 -13.23
N TYR A 76 -11.83 -5.88 -12.29
CA TYR A 76 -11.06 -6.53 -11.20
C TYR A 76 -10.15 -7.64 -11.73
N TYR A 77 -10.66 -8.45 -12.67
CA TYR A 77 -9.85 -9.50 -13.29
C TYR A 77 -8.75 -8.95 -14.20
N GLU A 78 -9.07 -7.96 -15.04
CA GLU A 78 -8.09 -7.31 -15.94
C GLU A 78 -6.91 -6.73 -15.16
N PHE A 79 -7.20 -5.97 -14.10
CA PHE A 79 -6.13 -5.41 -13.27
C PHE A 79 -5.37 -6.49 -12.48
N ASN A 80 -6.06 -7.56 -12.02
CA ASN A 80 -5.41 -8.70 -11.38
C ASN A 80 -4.42 -9.38 -12.33
N HIS A 81 -4.82 -9.60 -13.57
CA HIS A 81 -3.95 -10.17 -14.62
C HIS A 81 -2.77 -9.26 -14.94
N LEU A 82 -2.98 -7.95 -15.01
CA LEU A 82 -1.90 -6.99 -15.20
C LEU A 82 -0.86 -7.10 -14.09
N LEU A 83 -1.28 -7.05 -12.81
CA LEU A 83 -0.38 -7.17 -11.66
C LEU A 83 0.41 -8.48 -11.68
N ALA A 84 -0.22 -9.59 -12.03
CA ALA A 84 0.46 -10.88 -12.19
C ALA A 84 1.45 -10.87 -13.39
N ALA A 85 1.11 -10.20 -14.49
CA ALA A 85 1.98 -10.09 -15.67
C ALA A 85 3.22 -9.24 -15.40
N LEU A 86 3.15 -8.23 -14.51
CA LEU A 86 4.32 -7.46 -14.09
C LEU A 86 5.39 -8.34 -13.45
N CYS A 87 4.99 -9.42 -12.75
CA CYS A 87 5.93 -10.40 -12.19
C CYS A 87 6.75 -11.09 -13.31
N GLN A 88 6.11 -11.42 -14.43
CA GLN A 88 6.78 -12.03 -15.58
C GLN A 88 7.75 -11.06 -16.26
N THR A 89 7.35 -9.81 -16.40
CA THR A 89 8.18 -8.75 -17.01
C THR A 89 9.44 -8.47 -16.21
N LEU A 90 9.35 -8.43 -14.89
CA LEU A 90 10.49 -8.20 -14.01
C LEU A 90 11.39 -9.42 -13.86
N GLY A 91 10.81 -10.59 -13.59
CA GLY A 91 11.53 -11.85 -13.40
C GLY A 91 12.32 -11.92 -12.09
N GLU A 92 13.23 -12.92 -12.01
CA GLU A 92 14.02 -13.21 -10.82
C GLU A 92 14.82 -12.02 -10.29
N GLY A 93 14.87 -11.90 -8.96
CA GLY A 93 15.70 -10.91 -8.26
C GLY A 93 15.06 -9.52 -8.19
N TYR A 94 13.76 -9.42 -8.43
CA TYR A 94 12.98 -8.21 -8.24
C TYR A 94 11.90 -8.38 -7.19
N ALA A 95 11.51 -7.28 -6.58
CA ALA A 95 10.32 -7.21 -5.74
C ALA A 95 9.41 -6.10 -6.26
N ILE A 96 8.11 -6.38 -6.26
CA ILE A 96 7.04 -5.41 -6.46
C ILE A 96 6.48 -5.08 -5.08
N HIS A 97 6.48 -3.81 -4.71
CA HIS A 97 5.88 -3.34 -3.48
C HIS A 97 4.85 -2.26 -3.82
N LYS A 98 3.57 -2.63 -3.79
CA LYS A 98 2.48 -1.68 -3.96
C LYS A 98 2.07 -1.13 -2.61
N GLN A 99 1.92 0.17 -2.51
CA GLN A 99 1.47 0.87 -1.31
C GLN A 99 0.23 1.70 -1.63
N ASP A 100 -0.88 1.39 -0.99
CA ASP A 100 -2.07 2.21 -1.00
C ASP A 100 -2.13 2.99 0.31
N VAL A 101 -2.02 4.32 0.18
CA VAL A 101 -2.03 5.25 1.30
C VAL A 101 -3.39 5.90 1.37
N ILE A 102 -4.16 5.55 2.38
CA ILE A 102 -5.51 6.04 2.61
C ILE A 102 -5.46 7.08 3.73
N ILE A 103 -5.99 8.27 3.45
CA ILE A 103 -5.82 9.44 4.31
C ILE A 103 -7.18 10.03 4.63
N ARG A 104 -7.46 10.26 5.90
CA ARG A 104 -8.65 10.99 6.33
C ARG A 104 -8.34 12.48 6.37
N LYS A 105 -8.85 13.22 5.41
CA LYS A 105 -8.70 14.68 5.27
C LYS A 105 -9.96 15.40 5.74
N GLN A 106 -9.83 16.68 6.02
CA GLN A 106 -10.96 17.59 6.16
C GLN A 106 -11.06 18.45 4.91
N PHE A 107 -12.26 18.63 4.42
CA PHE A 107 -12.49 19.47 3.27
C PHE A 107 -12.28 20.94 3.65
N HIS A 108 -11.39 21.60 2.94
CA HIS A 108 -11.15 23.03 3.03
C HIS A 108 -11.33 23.65 1.63
N ASP A 109 -11.93 24.82 1.62
CA ASP A 109 -12.00 25.62 0.41
C ASP A 109 -10.68 26.39 0.25
N ASP A 110 -9.79 25.86 -0.57
CA ASP A 110 -8.49 26.49 -0.86
C ASP A 110 -8.58 27.53 -2.01
N SER A 111 -9.77 27.72 -2.61
CA SER A 111 -9.94 28.67 -3.70
C SER A 111 -10.17 30.09 -3.16
N ASN A 112 -9.30 31.00 -3.55
CA ASN A 112 -9.48 32.46 -3.32
C ASN A 112 -10.49 33.07 -4.31
N ASP A 113 -11.19 32.25 -5.07
CA ASP A 113 -12.10 32.70 -6.12
C ASP A 113 -13.50 33.02 -5.55
N ASN A 114 -14.11 34.07 -6.11
CA ASN A 114 -15.52 34.34 -5.86
C ASN A 114 -16.37 33.19 -6.42
N HIS A 115 -16.85 32.35 -5.52
CA HIS A 115 -17.71 31.23 -5.89
C HIS A 115 -19.05 31.74 -6.46
N GLU A 116 -19.54 31.06 -7.48
CA GLU A 116 -20.93 31.21 -7.90
C GLU A 116 -21.87 30.79 -6.75
N PHE A 117 -23.02 31.42 -6.65
CA PHE A 117 -24.00 31.21 -5.57
C PHE A 117 -24.25 29.72 -5.20
N LEU A 118 -24.40 28.86 -6.22
CA LEU A 118 -24.61 27.42 -5.97
C LEU A 118 -23.34 26.72 -5.46
N SER A 119 -22.17 27.12 -5.92
CA SER A 119 -20.89 26.58 -5.48
C SER A 119 -20.56 27.04 -4.05
N GLU A 120 -20.86 28.29 -3.72
CA GLU A 120 -20.67 28.82 -2.36
C GLU A 120 -21.43 27.99 -1.30
N SER A 121 -22.70 27.67 -1.59
CA SER A 121 -23.51 26.83 -0.71
C SER A 121 -22.92 25.44 -0.51
N TYR A 122 -22.33 24.84 -1.57
CA TYR A 122 -21.67 23.56 -1.51
C TYR A 122 -20.40 23.64 -0.64
N PHE A 123 -19.54 24.60 -0.89
CA PHE A 123 -18.29 24.77 -0.11
C PHE A 123 -18.57 25.04 1.35
N LYS A 124 -19.54 25.90 1.65
CA LYS A 124 -19.99 26.16 3.02
C LYS A 124 -20.51 24.91 3.74
N TYR A 125 -21.21 24.03 3.01
CA TYR A 125 -21.73 22.77 3.57
C TYR A 125 -20.62 21.75 3.84
N PHE A 126 -19.60 21.66 2.97
CA PHE A 126 -18.54 20.66 3.08
C PHE A 126 -17.35 21.09 3.92
N THR A 127 -17.10 22.39 4.10
CA THR A 127 -15.98 22.91 4.90
C THR A 127 -15.95 22.29 6.31
N GLY A 128 -14.81 21.72 6.68
CA GLY A 128 -14.58 21.05 7.95
C GLY A 128 -15.10 19.60 8.01
N ARG A 129 -15.79 19.09 6.99
CA ARG A 129 -16.26 17.69 6.97
C ARG A 129 -15.11 16.75 6.61
N PRO A 130 -15.03 15.60 7.31
CA PRO A 130 -14.04 14.60 6.98
C PRO A 130 -14.40 13.85 5.70
N TYR A 131 -13.42 13.60 4.85
CA TYR A 131 -13.52 12.72 3.70
C TYR A 131 -12.28 11.84 3.60
N THR A 132 -12.38 10.75 2.85
CA THR A 132 -11.27 9.83 2.61
C THR A 132 -10.64 10.14 1.26
N ASP A 133 -9.32 10.20 1.22
CA ASP A 133 -8.51 10.33 0.01
C ASP A 133 -7.54 9.15 -0.07
N ALA A 134 -7.11 8.77 -1.26
CA ALA A 134 -6.20 7.66 -1.46
C ALA A 134 -5.12 8.02 -2.48
N GLU A 135 -3.90 7.61 -2.20
CA GLU A 135 -2.78 7.69 -3.13
C GLU A 135 -2.15 6.32 -3.28
N THR A 136 -1.84 5.91 -4.51
CA THR A 136 -1.24 4.61 -4.79
C THR A 136 0.16 4.77 -5.37
N TYR A 137 1.08 3.98 -4.84
CA TYR A 137 2.47 3.94 -5.27
C TYR A 137 2.89 2.50 -5.56
N LEU A 138 3.62 2.33 -6.67
CA LEU A 138 4.23 1.07 -7.06
C LEU A 138 5.74 1.21 -6.97
N ILE A 139 6.35 0.50 -6.05
CA ILE A 139 7.80 0.50 -5.84
C ILE A 139 8.37 -0.78 -6.44
N ILE A 140 9.34 -0.62 -7.35
CA ILE A 140 10.05 -1.74 -7.95
C ILE A 140 11.45 -1.73 -7.37
N THR A 141 11.82 -2.84 -6.73
CA THR A 141 13.12 -3.00 -6.07
C THR A 141 13.89 -4.14 -6.73
N GLN A 142 15.13 -3.89 -7.10
CA GLN A 142 16.07 -4.92 -7.53
C GLN A 142 16.88 -5.40 -6.34
N GLU A 143 16.87 -6.73 -6.10
CA GLU A 143 17.63 -7.37 -5.05
C GLU A 143 19.13 -7.24 -5.29
N ASN A 144 19.87 -6.89 -4.26
CA ASN A 144 21.31 -7.07 -4.27
C ASN A 144 21.67 -8.31 -3.47
N LYS A 145 22.30 -9.29 -4.13
CA LYS A 145 22.84 -10.47 -3.43
C LYS A 145 23.95 -9.97 -2.51
N LYS A 146 23.78 -10.16 -1.20
CA LYS A 146 24.70 -9.73 -0.16
C LYS A 146 26.14 -10.14 -0.53
N SER A 147 26.95 -9.16 -0.89
CA SER A 147 28.39 -9.29 -1.07
C SER A 147 29.10 -8.59 0.09
N ARG A 148 30.30 -9.07 0.46
CA ARG A 148 31.13 -8.40 1.47
C ARG A 148 31.53 -6.97 1.10
N PHE A 149 31.49 -6.67 -0.18
CA PHE A 149 31.82 -5.36 -0.73
C PHE A 149 30.65 -4.88 -1.61
N LEU A 150 30.09 -3.74 -1.26
CA LEU A 150 29.16 -3.02 -2.12
C LEU A 150 29.97 -2.46 -3.29
N SER A 151 29.86 -3.08 -4.47
CA SER A 151 30.42 -2.55 -5.69
C SER A 151 29.29 -2.18 -6.65
N PHE A 152 29.40 -1.00 -7.27
CA PHE A 152 28.48 -0.56 -8.31
C PHE A 152 28.63 -1.48 -9.53
N ASP A 153 27.51 -2.09 -9.96
CA ASP A 153 27.44 -2.91 -11.15
C ASP A 153 26.63 -2.17 -12.23
N GLY A 154 27.32 -1.56 -13.19
CA GLY A 154 26.69 -0.80 -14.26
C GLY A 154 25.79 -1.63 -15.18
N LYS A 155 25.99 -2.95 -15.30
CA LYS A 155 25.10 -3.83 -16.07
C LYS A 155 23.78 -4.00 -15.36
N LYS A 156 23.79 -4.31 -14.06
CA LYS A 156 22.59 -4.41 -13.24
C LYS A 156 21.82 -3.10 -13.19
N TRP A 157 22.53 -1.98 -13.08
CA TRP A 157 21.94 -0.65 -13.11
C TRP A 157 21.17 -0.39 -14.41
N ASN A 158 21.81 -0.67 -15.56
CA ASN A 158 21.15 -0.49 -16.86
C ASN A 158 19.97 -1.47 -17.04
N GLU A 159 20.11 -2.71 -16.60
CA GLU A 159 19.02 -3.69 -16.60
C GLU A 159 17.83 -3.21 -15.77
N PHE A 160 18.09 -2.70 -14.58
CA PHE A 160 17.07 -2.12 -13.71
C PHE A 160 16.30 -1.01 -14.41
N LEU A 161 17.01 -0.02 -14.99
CA LEU A 161 16.39 1.10 -15.69
C LEU A 161 15.54 0.67 -16.89
N VAL A 162 15.99 -0.33 -17.64
CA VAL A 162 15.19 -0.90 -18.75
C VAL A 162 13.94 -1.59 -18.24
N LYS A 163 14.03 -2.38 -17.16
CA LYS A 163 12.89 -3.11 -16.63
C LYS A 163 11.83 -2.21 -16.02
N ILE A 164 12.23 -1.17 -15.27
CA ILE A 164 11.24 -0.25 -14.68
C ILE A 164 10.47 0.53 -15.77
N ARG A 165 11.13 0.90 -16.88
CA ARG A 165 10.47 1.53 -18.02
C ARG A 165 9.50 0.58 -18.71
N LYS A 166 9.88 -0.69 -18.91
CA LYS A 166 8.94 -1.70 -19.45
C LYS A 166 7.71 -1.86 -18.59
N VAL A 167 7.85 -1.83 -17.27
CA VAL A 167 6.71 -1.86 -16.35
C VAL A 167 5.83 -0.63 -16.54
N GLN A 168 6.40 0.56 -16.65
CA GLN A 168 5.65 1.79 -16.89
C GLN A 168 4.88 1.72 -18.21
N ASP A 169 5.53 1.27 -19.29
CA ASP A 169 4.91 1.15 -20.60
C ASP A 169 3.75 0.13 -20.56
N GLN A 170 3.98 -1.04 -19.96
CA GLN A 170 2.95 -2.07 -19.79
C GLN A 170 1.73 -1.56 -18.98
N MET A 171 1.95 -0.77 -17.94
CA MET A 171 0.88 -0.15 -17.15
C MET A 171 0.09 0.84 -18.02
N LYS A 172 0.77 1.71 -18.76
CA LYS A 172 0.14 2.69 -19.66
C LYS A 172 -0.65 2.03 -20.78
N ASP A 173 -0.09 0.99 -21.41
CA ASP A 173 -0.74 0.23 -22.48
C ASP A 173 -2.02 -0.47 -21.99
N SER A 174 -2.06 -0.81 -20.70
CA SER A 174 -3.24 -1.37 -20.03
C SER A 174 -4.21 -0.29 -19.48
N GLY A 175 -4.02 0.98 -19.84
CA GLY A 175 -4.90 2.06 -19.42
C GLY A 175 -4.71 2.54 -17.98
N VAL A 176 -3.59 2.18 -17.34
CA VAL A 176 -3.27 2.61 -15.97
C VAL A 176 -2.24 3.74 -16.01
N PRO A 177 -2.65 5.00 -15.79
CA PRO A 177 -1.72 6.12 -15.81
C PRO A 177 -0.67 5.99 -14.72
N THR A 178 0.61 6.08 -15.11
CA THR A 178 1.72 6.00 -14.16
C THR A 178 2.79 7.04 -14.48
N ARG A 179 3.41 7.59 -13.43
CA ARG A 179 4.59 8.43 -13.56
C ARG A 179 5.63 8.09 -12.51
N PHE A 180 6.90 8.16 -12.85
CA PHE A 180 7.96 8.07 -11.86
C PHE A 180 7.98 9.30 -10.95
N LEU A 181 8.33 9.10 -9.69
CA LEU A 181 8.69 10.19 -8.81
C LEU A 181 10.13 10.65 -9.15
N GLY A 182 10.34 11.97 -9.21
CA GLY A 182 11.65 12.54 -9.26
C GLY A 182 12.40 12.39 -7.93
N ARG A 183 13.68 12.79 -7.90
CA ARG A 183 14.55 12.69 -6.72
C ARG A 183 13.92 13.30 -5.46
N ASP A 184 13.48 14.54 -5.56
CA ASP A 184 12.94 15.26 -4.40
C ASP A 184 11.55 14.72 -3.99
N GLU A 185 10.71 14.37 -4.96
CA GLU A 185 9.40 13.74 -4.68
C GLU A 185 9.56 12.39 -3.97
N ALA A 186 10.50 11.55 -4.41
CA ALA A 186 10.78 10.26 -3.78
C ALA A 186 11.26 10.45 -2.33
N ARG A 187 12.10 11.46 -2.07
CA ARG A 187 12.54 11.80 -0.72
C ARG A 187 11.38 12.27 0.14
N VAL A 188 10.57 13.21 -0.37
CA VAL A 188 9.39 13.71 0.35
C VAL A 188 8.42 12.57 0.66
N TYR A 189 8.23 11.61 -0.25
CA TYR A 189 7.38 10.46 -0.01
C TYR A 189 7.91 9.59 1.15
N VAL A 190 9.20 9.30 1.17
CA VAL A 190 9.83 8.56 2.27
C VAL A 190 9.70 9.31 3.60
N ASP A 191 9.90 10.62 3.59
CA ASP A 191 9.78 11.46 4.77
C ASP A 191 8.33 11.49 5.30
N ARG A 192 7.34 11.55 4.41
CA ARG A 192 5.91 11.46 4.75
C ARG A 192 5.55 10.10 5.34
N TYR A 193 6.06 9.03 4.74
CA TYR A 193 5.87 7.68 5.27
C TYR A 193 6.44 7.57 6.68
N PHE A 194 7.66 8.07 6.89
CA PHE A 194 8.33 8.07 8.16
C PHE A 194 7.56 8.82 9.25
N ALA A 195 7.02 9.99 8.91
CA ALA A 195 6.23 10.81 9.83
C ALA A 195 4.78 10.35 9.95
N MET A 196 4.33 9.37 9.13
CA MET A 196 2.91 9.02 8.98
C MET A 196 2.03 10.25 8.75
N ASN A 197 2.55 11.23 7.98
CA ASN A 197 1.90 12.50 7.71
C ASN A 197 1.80 12.77 6.21
N PHE A 198 0.61 12.51 5.67
CA PHE A 198 0.29 12.74 4.27
C PHE A 198 -0.70 13.89 4.07
N LYS A 199 -1.11 14.57 5.16
CA LYS A 199 -2.07 15.68 5.13
C LYS A 199 -1.37 17.03 4.91
N ASP A 200 -0.31 17.28 5.67
CA ASP A 200 0.31 18.60 5.75
C ASP A 200 1.34 18.84 4.65
N LYS A 201 1.48 20.11 4.26
CA LYS A 201 2.55 20.53 3.34
C LYS A 201 3.92 20.45 4.01
N THR A 202 3.99 20.71 5.31
CA THR A 202 5.22 20.68 6.10
C THR A 202 5.29 19.40 6.94
N ILE A 203 6.37 18.65 6.80
CA ILE A 203 6.57 17.40 7.52
C ILE A 203 7.40 17.67 8.76
N SER A 204 6.84 17.38 9.93
CA SER A 204 7.55 17.41 11.21
C SER A 204 8.01 15.99 11.57
N MET A 205 9.31 15.82 11.77
CA MET A 205 9.89 14.54 12.17
C MET A 205 9.91 14.42 13.69
N SER A 206 9.37 13.32 14.21
CA SER A 206 9.35 13.00 15.62
C SER A 206 10.15 11.73 15.92
N ASN A 207 10.61 11.59 17.16
CA ASN A 207 11.25 10.36 17.60
C ASN A 207 10.20 9.25 17.75
N PHE A 208 10.61 8.02 17.47
CA PHE A 208 9.79 6.85 17.76
C PHE A 208 9.93 6.44 19.22
N LYS A 209 8.80 6.11 19.82
CA LYS A 209 8.72 5.35 21.05
C LYS A 209 7.98 4.06 20.73
N VAL A 210 8.66 2.96 20.89
CA VAL A 210 8.12 1.63 20.65
C VAL A 210 7.65 1.07 21.99
N ASP A 211 6.36 0.79 22.09
CA ASP A 211 5.75 0.04 23.18
C ASP A 211 5.54 -1.41 22.69
N ASP A 212 5.07 -2.31 23.58
CA ASP A 212 4.91 -3.74 23.26
C ASP A 212 4.03 -4.00 22.04
N GLU A 213 3.01 -3.16 21.81
CA GLU A 213 2.04 -3.38 20.73
C GLU A 213 1.94 -2.24 19.71
N THR A 214 2.55 -1.09 19.98
CA THR A 214 2.37 0.11 19.18
C THR A 214 3.66 0.91 19.03
N ILE A 215 3.69 1.75 18.00
CA ILE A 215 4.76 2.70 17.75
C ILE A 215 4.16 4.10 17.89
N SER A 216 4.62 4.87 18.87
CA SER A 216 4.23 6.27 19.05
C SER A 216 5.22 7.19 18.34
N MET A 217 4.74 8.15 17.57
CA MET A 217 5.52 9.15 16.86
C MET A 217 4.79 10.49 16.84
N GLY A 218 5.32 11.47 17.57
CA GLY A 218 4.69 12.78 17.69
C GLY A 218 3.29 12.70 18.31
N ASP A 219 2.31 13.17 17.57
CA ASP A 219 0.88 13.18 17.92
C ASP A 219 0.11 11.92 17.50
N LYS A 220 0.83 10.90 16.98
CA LYS A 220 0.23 9.69 16.43
C LYS A 220 0.71 8.43 17.13
N LYS A 221 -0.18 7.44 17.14
CA LYS A 221 0.08 6.07 17.54
C LYS A 221 -0.20 5.15 16.35
N CYS A 222 0.76 4.31 16.00
CA CYS A 222 0.67 3.40 14.88
C CYS A 222 0.74 1.94 15.33
N LYS A 223 0.04 1.06 14.62
CA LYS A 223 0.13 -0.38 14.78
C LYS A 223 0.22 -1.04 13.40
N VAL A 224 1.05 -2.06 13.30
CA VAL A 224 1.21 -2.87 12.08
C VAL A 224 0.45 -4.18 12.25
N TYR A 225 -0.40 -4.48 11.29
CA TYR A 225 -1.17 -5.72 11.23
C TYR A 225 -0.70 -6.52 10.02
N SER A 226 -0.08 -7.67 10.24
CA SER A 226 0.35 -8.57 9.16
C SER A 226 -0.74 -9.58 8.83
N LEU A 227 -0.90 -9.90 7.53
CA LEU A 227 -1.71 -11.03 7.07
C LEU A 227 -0.91 -12.34 7.07
N VAL A 228 0.35 -12.29 7.49
CA VAL A 228 1.26 -13.44 7.59
C VAL A 228 1.57 -13.70 9.05
N ASP A 229 1.31 -14.92 9.52
CA ASP A 229 1.69 -15.36 10.85
C ASP A 229 2.76 -16.44 10.79
N ILE A 230 3.59 -16.51 11.85
CA ILE A 230 4.71 -17.46 11.96
C ILE A 230 4.22 -18.91 11.97
N ASP A 231 3.09 -19.17 12.62
CA ASP A 231 2.59 -20.52 12.87
C ASP A 231 1.55 -20.97 11.83
N SER A 232 0.87 -20.03 11.19
CA SER A 232 -0.14 -20.36 10.18
C SER A 232 -0.44 -19.18 9.25
N ILE A 233 -0.58 -19.49 7.95
CA ILE A 233 -1.18 -18.60 6.98
C ILE A 233 -2.60 -19.11 6.75
N ASN A 234 -3.57 -18.40 7.27
CA ASN A 234 -4.96 -18.74 7.11
C ASN A 234 -5.57 -17.92 5.99
N LEU A 235 -5.47 -18.44 4.77
CA LEU A 235 -6.10 -17.89 3.58
C LEU A 235 -7.17 -18.84 3.07
N PRO A 236 -8.27 -18.34 2.47
CA PRO A 236 -9.25 -19.19 1.82
C PRO A 236 -8.63 -20.01 0.69
N GLY A 237 -9.11 -21.25 0.50
CA GLY A 237 -8.58 -22.15 -0.54
C GLY A 237 -8.77 -21.64 -1.97
N ILE A 238 -9.71 -20.71 -2.19
CA ILE A 238 -9.95 -20.01 -3.46
C ILE A 238 -9.99 -18.52 -3.17
N LEU A 239 -9.08 -17.78 -3.81
CA LEU A 239 -9.05 -16.31 -3.79
C LEU A 239 -9.64 -15.76 -5.09
N ARG A 240 -10.50 -14.75 -4.97
CA ARG A 240 -11.02 -13.96 -6.09
C ARG A 240 -10.59 -12.50 -5.92
N PRO A 241 -10.41 -11.75 -7.00
CA PRO A 241 -10.00 -10.35 -6.91
C PRO A 241 -11.10 -9.42 -6.38
N PHE A 242 -12.29 -9.92 -6.15
CA PHE A 242 -13.43 -9.18 -5.63
C PHE A 242 -14.26 -10.06 -4.69
N THR A 243 -15.08 -9.42 -3.89
CA THR A 243 -16.16 -10.03 -3.11
C THR A 243 -17.46 -9.28 -3.37
N ASN A 244 -18.59 -9.86 -3.01
CA ASN A 244 -19.87 -9.20 -3.16
C ASN A 244 -20.35 -8.66 -1.81
N ILE A 245 -20.88 -7.45 -1.84
CA ILE A 245 -21.63 -6.87 -0.73
C ILE A 245 -23.09 -6.70 -1.15
N GLU A 246 -24.00 -6.86 -0.21
CA GLU A 246 -25.41 -6.61 -0.45
C GLU A 246 -25.78 -5.19 0.00
N VAL A 247 -26.31 -4.41 -0.94
CA VAL A 247 -26.83 -3.07 -0.71
C VAL A 247 -28.26 -3.01 -1.22
N ASN A 248 -29.24 -2.84 -0.32
CA ASN A 248 -30.66 -2.75 -0.69
C ASN A 248 -31.13 -3.90 -1.60
N ASN A 249 -30.83 -5.15 -1.23
CA ASN A 249 -31.12 -6.37 -1.98
C ASN A 249 -30.46 -6.46 -3.38
N THR A 250 -29.43 -5.68 -3.62
CA THR A 250 -28.61 -5.76 -4.83
C THR A 250 -27.20 -6.18 -4.45
N SER A 251 -26.71 -7.25 -5.06
CA SER A 251 -25.33 -7.71 -4.89
C SER A 251 -24.40 -6.86 -5.75
N MET A 252 -23.41 -6.23 -5.13
CA MET A 252 -22.44 -5.38 -5.83
C MET A 252 -21.02 -5.89 -5.58
N PRO A 253 -20.19 -6.01 -6.62
CA PRO A 253 -18.79 -6.36 -6.47
C PRO A 253 -18.01 -5.20 -5.84
N VAL A 254 -17.14 -5.56 -4.91
CA VAL A 254 -16.14 -4.68 -4.31
C VAL A 254 -14.82 -5.43 -4.20
N ASP A 255 -13.72 -4.73 -4.07
CA ASP A 255 -12.42 -5.36 -3.88
C ASP A 255 -12.43 -6.36 -2.70
N LEU A 256 -11.68 -7.44 -2.81
CA LEU A 256 -11.56 -8.42 -1.72
C LEU A 256 -11.11 -7.76 -0.42
N VAL A 257 -10.21 -6.78 -0.50
CA VAL A 257 -9.67 -6.03 0.65
C VAL A 257 -10.23 -4.60 0.76
N SER A 258 -11.44 -4.34 0.21
CA SER A 258 -12.08 -3.02 0.24
C SER A 258 -12.24 -2.42 1.65
N LEU A 259 -12.18 -3.26 2.69
CA LEU A 259 -12.26 -2.84 4.09
C LEU A 259 -11.14 -1.86 4.51
N VAL A 260 -10.01 -1.81 3.77
CA VAL A 260 -8.86 -0.96 4.12
C VAL A 260 -9.17 0.54 4.04
N ASP A 261 -10.16 0.96 3.26
CA ASP A 261 -10.55 2.36 3.12
C ASP A 261 -11.60 2.84 4.15
N SER A 262 -12.06 1.95 5.01
CA SER A 262 -13.16 2.21 5.96
C SER A 262 -12.82 1.90 7.42
N ILE A 263 -11.54 1.86 7.78
CA ILE A 263 -11.09 1.58 9.15
C ILE A 263 -11.50 2.74 10.08
N PRO A 264 -12.28 2.47 11.14
CA PRO A 264 -12.78 3.51 12.03
C PRO A 264 -11.63 4.17 12.81
N SER A 265 -11.75 5.47 13.07
CA SER A 265 -10.78 6.27 13.84
C SER A 265 -9.37 6.36 13.24
N ALA A 266 -9.08 5.69 12.13
CA ALA A 266 -7.81 5.79 11.45
C ALA A 266 -7.68 7.17 10.75
N GLU A 267 -6.53 7.81 10.91
CA GLU A 267 -6.18 9.03 10.16
C GLU A 267 -5.39 8.72 8.91
N VAL A 268 -4.51 7.73 9.00
CA VAL A 268 -3.69 7.24 7.89
C VAL A 268 -3.66 5.72 7.95
N VAL A 269 -3.90 5.09 6.82
CA VAL A 269 -3.74 3.65 6.64
C VAL A 269 -2.82 3.44 5.45
N ILE A 270 -1.77 2.66 5.64
CA ILE A 270 -0.90 2.26 4.55
C ILE A 270 -1.03 0.75 4.38
N TYR A 271 -1.58 0.32 3.25
CA TYR A 271 -1.63 -1.09 2.89
C TYR A 271 -0.41 -1.45 2.04
N ASN A 272 0.50 -2.18 2.63
CA ASN A 272 1.72 -2.66 2.00
C ASN A 272 1.50 -4.05 1.40
N GLN A 273 1.79 -4.20 0.12
CA GLN A 273 1.58 -5.41 -0.67
C GLN A 273 2.88 -5.73 -1.39
N MET A 274 3.59 -6.75 -0.94
CA MET A 274 4.93 -7.07 -1.40
C MET A 274 4.96 -8.44 -2.08
N LEU A 275 5.48 -8.47 -3.31
CA LEU A 275 5.70 -9.67 -4.09
C LEU A 275 7.19 -9.79 -4.41
N PHE A 276 7.83 -10.87 -3.97
CA PHE A 276 9.24 -11.15 -4.21
C PHE A 276 9.35 -12.24 -5.27
N LEU A 277 10.15 -12.00 -6.29
CA LEU A 277 10.26 -12.87 -7.47
C LEU A 277 11.49 -13.79 -7.34
N PRO A 278 11.29 -15.05 -6.90
CA PRO A 278 12.38 -16.00 -6.72
C PRO A 278 12.80 -16.65 -8.03
N ASN A 279 13.90 -17.40 -7.99
CA ASN A 279 14.28 -18.29 -9.08
C ASN A 279 13.28 -19.44 -9.20
N GLN A 280 12.48 -19.45 -10.28
CA GLN A 280 11.40 -20.40 -10.51
C GLN A 280 11.88 -21.87 -10.53
N LYS A 281 13.03 -22.14 -11.17
CA LYS A 281 13.59 -23.49 -11.25
C LYS A 281 13.98 -24.03 -9.88
N ARG A 282 14.55 -23.15 -9.04
CA ARG A 282 14.91 -23.50 -7.67
C ARG A 282 13.67 -23.82 -6.83
N GLU A 283 12.64 -22.96 -6.90
CA GLU A 283 11.42 -23.17 -6.11
C GLU A 283 10.65 -24.41 -6.54
N LEU A 284 10.55 -24.69 -7.83
CA LEU A 284 9.97 -25.95 -8.35
C LEU A 284 10.75 -27.18 -7.85
N SER A 285 12.08 -27.12 -7.83
CA SER A 285 12.91 -28.21 -7.29
C SER A 285 12.70 -28.40 -5.77
N LEU A 286 12.48 -27.30 -5.02
CA LEU A 286 12.16 -27.37 -3.59
C LEU A 286 10.77 -27.99 -3.36
N LEU A 287 9.79 -27.62 -4.17
CA LEU A 287 8.45 -28.25 -4.15
C LEU A 287 8.51 -29.75 -4.47
N ASP A 288 9.31 -30.15 -5.44
CA ASP A 288 9.52 -31.57 -5.72
C ASP A 288 10.14 -32.34 -4.56
N LYS A 289 11.16 -31.77 -3.93
CA LYS A 289 11.77 -32.37 -2.73
C LYS A 289 10.76 -32.47 -1.60
N LYS A 290 9.94 -31.42 -1.37
CA LYS A 290 8.88 -31.42 -0.37
C LYS A 290 7.82 -32.49 -0.66
N LYS A 291 7.37 -32.58 -1.92
CA LYS A 291 6.43 -33.61 -2.38
C LYS A 291 6.95 -35.04 -2.12
N ASN A 292 8.20 -35.31 -2.49
CA ASN A 292 8.82 -36.63 -2.28
C ASN A 292 8.97 -36.95 -0.78
N ARG A 293 9.30 -35.98 0.05
CA ARG A 293 9.36 -36.12 1.52
C ARG A 293 8.01 -36.47 2.12
N HIS A 294 6.93 -35.79 1.71
CA HIS A 294 5.57 -36.15 2.16
C HIS A 294 5.13 -37.54 1.64
N ALA A 295 5.47 -37.87 0.41
CA ALA A 295 5.15 -39.19 -0.18
C ALA A 295 5.88 -40.35 0.53
N SER A 296 7.08 -40.12 1.10
CA SER A 296 7.82 -41.14 1.86
C SER A 296 7.24 -41.51 3.22
N MET A 297 6.38 -40.65 3.76
CA MET A 297 5.71 -40.86 5.06
C MET A 297 4.19 -40.74 4.91
N PRO A 298 3.50 -41.69 4.31
CA PRO A 298 2.10 -41.59 3.97
C PRO A 298 1.23 -41.58 5.20
N ASN A 299 0.56 -40.45 5.42
CA ASN A 299 -0.56 -40.27 6.34
C ASN A 299 -1.59 -39.36 5.63
N PRO A 300 -2.82 -39.22 6.12
CA PRO A 300 -3.85 -38.44 5.45
C PRO A 300 -3.41 -37.01 5.11
N SER A 301 -2.75 -36.31 6.03
CA SER A 301 -2.26 -34.94 5.81
C SER A 301 -1.16 -34.87 4.77
N ASN A 302 -0.23 -35.82 4.77
CA ASN A 302 0.85 -35.86 3.79
C ASN A 302 0.33 -36.22 2.40
N LEU A 303 -0.68 -37.08 2.29
CA LEU A 303 -1.30 -37.39 0.99
C LEU A 303 -1.98 -36.18 0.39
N ILE A 304 -2.71 -35.39 1.19
CA ILE A 304 -3.30 -34.13 0.77
C ILE A 304 -2.21 -33.15 0.31
N ALA A 305 -1.13 -33.00 1.09
CA ALA A 305 -0.01 -32.12 0.72
C ALA A 305 0.65 -32.53 -0.63
N VAL A 306 0.79 -33.84 -0.90
CA VAL A 306 1.31 -34.34 -2.20
C VAL A 306 0.36 -33.97 -3.34
N GLU A 307 -0.95 -34.13 -3.14
CA GLU A 307 -1.96 -33.78 -4.15
C GLU A 307 -1.96 -32.28 -4.44
N ASP A 308 -1.93 -31.45 -3.40
CA ASP A 308 -1.94 -29.98 -3.56
C ASP A 308 -0.66 -29.48 -4.24
N ILE A 309 0.52 -30.03 -3.91
CA ILE A 309 1.76 -29.67 -4.61
C ILE A 309 1.65 -30.07 -6.10
N LYS A 310 1.10 -31.24 -6.43
CA LYS A 310 0.86 -31.64 -7.81
C LYS A 310 -0.06 -30.66 -8.54
N LYS A 311 -1.19 -30.27 -7.93
CA LYS A 311 -2.12 -29.28 -8.51
C LYS A 311 -1.39 -27.97 -8.84
N VAL A 312 -0.59 -27.45 -7.90
CA VAL A 312 0.19 -26.21 -8.12
C VAL A 312 1.16 -26.39 -9.29
N GLN A 313 1.89 -27.51 -9.34
CA GLN A 313 2.84 -27.80 -10.43
C GLN A 313 2.12 -27.92 -11.79
N ASP A 314 0.95 -28.54 -11.84
CA ASP A 314 0.13 -28.67 -13.05
C ASP A 314 -0.36 -27.32 -13.54
N ILE A 315 -0.81 -26.43 -12.65
CA ILE A 315 -1.23 -25.06 -12.98
C ILE A 315 -0.06 -24.27 -13.56
N ILE A 316 1.11 -24.32 -12.91
CA ILE A 316 2.33 -23.64 -13.41
C ILE A 316 2.69 -24.14 -14.82
N ALA A 317 2.65 -25.45 -15.05
CA ALA A 317 3.02 -26.04 -16.33
C ALA A 317 2.03 -25.71 -17.45
N ARG A 318 0.72 -25.64 -17.16
CA ARG A 318 -0.32 -25.40 -18.18
C ARG A 318 -0.51 -23.90 -18.46
N GLU A 319 -0.47 -23.07 -17.43
CA GLU A 319 -0.86 -21.67 -17.51
C GLU A 319 0.34 -20.70 -17.43
N ASN A 320 1.56 -21.23 -17.35
CA ASN A 320 2.82 -20.46 -17.25
C ASN A 320 2.79 -19.44 -16.10
N LYS A 321 2.09 -19.77 -15.00
CA LYS A 321 2.04 -18.93 -13.80
C LYS A 321 3.34 -18.99 -13.03
N GLN A 322 3.65 -17.93 -12.29
CA GLN A 322 4.88 -17.83 -11.51
C GLN A 322 4.63 -18.04 -10.02
N LEU A 323 5.57 -18.66 -9.35
CA LEU A 323 5.67 -18.66 -7.90
C LEU A 323 6.24 -17.35 -7.43
N VAL A 324 5.64 -16.79 -6.38
CA VAL A 324 6.09 -15.58 -5.72
C VAL A 324 6.07 -15.77 -4.21
N TYR A 325 7.02 -15.18 -3.51
CA TYR A 325 6.88 -14.97 -2.08
C TYR A 325 6.14 -13.68 -1.84
N SER A 326 5.20 -13.69 -0.93
CA SER A 326 4.33 -12.55 -0.68
C SER A 326 4.32 -12.15 0.79
N HIS A 327 4.18 -10.85 1.04
CA HIS A 327 3.93 -10.27 2.35
C HIS A 327 2.88 -9.17 2.23
N PHE A 328 1.93 -9.14 3.15
CA PHE A 328 0.87 -8.13 3.20
C PHE A 328 0.74 -7.62 4.63
N ASN A 329 0.80 -6.32 4.81
CA ASN A 329 0.54 -5.71 6.11
C ASN A 329 -0.16 -4.36 5.98
N LEU A 330 -0.88 -4.00 7.04
CA LEU A 330 -1.54 -2.71 7.20
C LEU A 330 -0.83 -1.95 8.32
N ILE A 331 -0.41 -0.73 8.03
CA ILE A 331 0.05 0.22 9.05
C ILE A 331 -1.10 1.19 9.29
N VAL A 332 -1.66 1.16 10.48
CA VAL A 332 -2.77 2.03 10.88
C VAL A 332 -2.28 3.07 11.85
N GLY A 333 -2.38 4.34 11.47
CA GLY A 333 -2.06 5.50 12.31
C GLY A 333 -3.33 6.17 12.83
N VAL A 334 -3.40 6.34 14.14
CA VAL A 334 -4.49 7.05 14.83
C VAL A 334 -3.93 8.21 15.64
N PRO A 335 -4.73 9.23 16.04
CA PRO A 335 -4.31 10.21 17.02
C PRO A 335 -3.85 9.54 18.33
N ILE A 336 -2.88 10.14 19.02
CA ILE A 336 -2.27 9.53 20.21
C ILE A 336 -3.28 9.20 21.33
N ASP A 337 -4.33 10.00 21.41
CA ASP A 337 -5.40 9.84 22.40
C ASP A 337 -6.51 8.89 21.94
N ALA A 338 -6.47 8.42 20.70
CA ALA A 338 -7.48 7.53 20.16
C ALA A 338 -7.25 6.08 20.59
N ASP A 339 -8.35 5.35 20.75
CA ASP A 339 -8.32 3.93 21.06
C ASP A 339 -8.06 3.08 19.80
N ILE A 340 -6.83 2.62 19.67
CA ILE A 340 -6.40 1.76 18.54
C ILE A 340 -7.07 0.38 18.56
N GLN A 341 -7.62 -0.05 19.71
CA GLN A 341 -8.32 -1.33 19.83
C GLN A 341 -9.58 -1.38 18.96
N LYS A 342 -10.23 -0.25 18.70
CA LYS A 342 -11.36 -0.16 17.76
C LYS A 342 -10.95 -0.55 16.34
N CYS A 343 -9.76 -0.12 15.91
CA CYS A 343 -9.20 -0.51 14.61
C CYS A 343 -8.91 -2.02 14.60
N THR A 344 -8.29 -2.54 15.66
CA THR A 344 -7.97 -3.96 15.80
C THR A 344 -9.24 -4.82 15.69
N ASN A 345 -10.27 -4.52 16.47
CA ASN A 345 -11.52 -5.26 16.45
C ASN A 345 -12.22 -5.19 15.08
N HIS A 346 -12.19 -4.03 14.43
CA HIS A 346 -12.77 -3.87 13.09
C HIS A 346 -12.04 -4.74 12.07
N LEU A 347 -10.71 -4.69 12.05
CA LEU A 347 -9.89 -5.47 11.13
C LEU A 347 -10.04 -6.97 11.35
N GLU A 348 -9.99 -7.44 12.60
CA GLU A 348 -10.19 -8.85 12.94
C GLU A 348 -11.54 -9.36 12.43
N ASN A 349 -12.62 -8.63 12.73
CA ASN A 349 -13.96 -9.01 12.31
C ASN A 349 -14.12 -9.00 10.78
N SER A 350 -13.57 -8.00 10.12
CA SER A 350 -13.72 -7.82 8.68
C SER A 350 -12.91 -8.86 7.90
N PHE A 351 -11.65 -9.10 8.28
CA PHE A 351 -10.82 -10.14 7.64
C PHE A 351 -11.33 -11.55 7.95
N SER A 352 -11.82 -11.81 9.17
CA SER A 352 -12.39 -13.10 9.54
C SER A 352 -13.60 -13.47 8.68
N ARG A 353 -14.43 -12.50 8.27
CA ARG A 353 -15.54 -12.73 7.32
C ARG A 353 -15.06 -13.17 5.94
N LEU A 354 -13.85 -12.78 5.56
CA LEU A 354 -13.19 -13.20 4.31
C LEU A 354 -12.45 -14.54 4.47
N GLY A 355 -12.46 -15.14 5.68
CA GLY A 355 -11.67 -16.33 5.98
C GLY A 355 -10.17 -16.03 6.12
N ILE A 356 -9.78 -14.79 6.34
CA ILE A 356 -8.39 -14.35 6.51
C ILE A 356 -8.19 -13.99 7.98
N HIS A 357 -7.11 -14.49 8.58
CA HIS A 357 -6.72 -14.14 9.93
C HIS A 357 -5.50 -13.23 9.93
N ILE A 358 -5.62 -12.09 10.63
CA ILE A 358 -4.49 -11.17 10.82
C ILE A 358 -3.63 -11.60 12.00
N SER A 359 -2.32 -11.44 11.87
CA SER A 359 -1.38 -11.70 12.95
C SER A 359 -1.51 -10.67 14.06
N LYS A 360 -1.60 -11.15 15.29
CA LYS A 360 -1.61 -10.33 16.52
C LYS A 360 -0.23 -10.18 17.14
N ARG A 361 0.83 -10.58 16.44
CA ARG A 361 2.20 -10.44 16.95
C ARG A 361 2.51 -8.98 17.27
N ALA A 362 2.96 -8.73 18.48
CA ALA A 362 3.22 -7.39 18.96
C ALA A 362 4.71 -7.01 18.90
N TYR A 363 5.60 -7.98 19.14
CA TYR A 363 7.02 -7.74 19.41
C TYR A 363 7.88 -7.38 18.19
N ASN A 364 7.41 -7.55 16.96
CA ASN A 364 8.12 -7.20 15.74
C ASN A 364 7.54 -5.96 15.02
N GLN A 365 6.77 -5.13 15.73
CA GLN A 365 6.10 -3.95 15.17
C GLN A 365 7.05 -2.99 14.46
N LEU A 366 8.18 -2.64 15.12
CA LEU A 366 9.17 -1.74 14.53
C LEU A 366 9.87 -2.37 13.33
N GLU A 367 10.15 -3.66 13.38
CA GLU A 367 10.78 -4.39 12.28
C GLU A 367 9.88 -4.39 11.04
N LEU A 368 8.62 -4.75 11.19
CA LEU A 368 7.63 -4.72 10.10
C LEU A 368 7.45 -3.29 9.55
N PHE A 369 7.36 -2.29 10.43
CA PHE A 369 7.26 -0.89 10.02
C PHE A 369 8.47 -0.45 9.18
N VAL A 370 9.69 -0.69 9.65
CA VAL A 370 10.93 -0.31 8.97
C VAL A 370 11.10 -1.07 7.64
N ASN A 371 10.79 -2.36 7.63
CA ASN A 371 10.91 -3.19 6.43
C ASN A 371 9.82 -2.89 5.38
N SER A 372 8.77 -2.17 5.76
CA SER A 372 7.75 -1.67 4.84
C SER A 372 8.08 -0.29 4.23
N PHE A 373 9.23 0.29 4.54
CA PHE A 373 9.68 1.51 3.83
C PHE A 373 9.90 1.24 2.35
N PRO A 374 9.64 2.23 1.49
CA PRO A 374 9.89 2.12 0.06
C PRO A 374 11.31 1.63 -0.24
N GLY A 375 11.43 0.51 -0.96
CA GLY A 375 12.73 -0.08 -1.32
C GLY A 375 13.43 -0.88 -0.22
N ASN A 376 12.89 -0.98 0.99
CA ASN A 376 13.48 -1.75 2.10
C ASN A 376 12.81 -3.11 2.32
N CYS A 377 11.97 -3.55 1.40
CA CYS A 377 11.16 -4.77 1.54
C CYS A 377 11.99 -6.06 1.71
N TYR A 378 13.22 -6.11 1.21
CA TYR A 378 14.12 -7.26 1.39
C TYR A 378 14.60 -7.45 2.84
N GLY A 379 14.34 -6.49 3.74
CA GLY A 379 14.52 -6.66 5.17
C GLY A 379 13.51 -7.62 5.83
N MET A 380 12.35 -7.90 5.18
CA MET A 380 11.40 -8.88 5.67
C MET A 380 12.03 -10.27 5.74
N ASN A 381 11.81 -10.99 6.83
CA ASN A 381 12.36 -12.32 7.01
C ASN A 381 11.69 -13.31 6.04
N GLN A 382 12.52 -14.11 5.35
CA GLN A 382 12.03 -15.05 4.35
C GLN A 382 11.28 -16.23 4.98
N ASP A 383 11.66 -16.67 6.18
CA ASP A 383 11.17 -17.91 6.77
C ASP A 383 9.80 -17.74 7.45
N TYR A 384 9.51 -16.53 8.00
CA TYR A 384 8.27 -16.31 8.77
C TYR A 384 7.50 -15.05 8.40
N ASP A 385 8.05 -14.13 7.60
CA ASP A 385 7.29 -12.96 7.15
C ASP A 385 6.79 -13.10 5.70
N ARG A 386 7.24 -14.13 4.97
CA ARG A 386 6.86 -14.34 3.57
C ARG A 386 6.24 -15.71 3.39
N PHE A 387 5.22 -15.80 2.55
CA PHE A 387 4.63 -17.06 2.16
C PHE A 387 4.70 -17.26 0.64
N LEU A 388 4.85 -18.51 0.22
CA LEU A 388 4.95 -18.88 -1.19
C LEU A 388 3.55 -19.13 -1.77
N THR A 389 3.23 -18.48 -2.88
CA THR A 389 1.97 -18.64 -3.59
C THR A 389 2.13 -18.38 -5.10
N LEU A 390 1.06 -18.50 -5.87
CA LEU A 390 1.02 -18.12 -7.27
C LEU A 390 0.83 -16.60 -7.42
N SER A 391 1.43 -16.01 -8.46
CA SER A 391 1.39 -14.56 -8.70
C SER A 391 -0.02 -13.98 -8.83
N ASP A 392 -0.94 -14.69 -9.48
CA ASP A 392 -2.32 -14.29 -9.63
C ASP A 392 -3.14 -14.41 -8.32
N ALA A 393 -2.85 -15.43 -7.50
CA ALA A 393 -3.44 -15.54 -6.18
C ALA A 393 -2.95 -14.43 -5.23
N ALA A 394 -1.66 -14.10 -5.29
CA ALA A 394 -1.12 -12.96 -4.55
C ALA A 394 -1.75 -11.63 -5.02
N ALA A 395 -1.91 -11.44 -6.33
CA ALA A 395 -2.56 -10.28 -6.91
C ALA A 395 -4.02 -10.11 -6.44
N CYS A 396 -4.74 -11.20 -6.11
CA CYS A 396 -6.08 -11.10 -5.55
C CYS A 396 -6.13 -10.34 -4.21
N LEU A 397 -5.05 -10.41 -3.41
CA LEU A 397 -4.91 -9.67 -2.15
C LEU A 397 -4.43 -8.23 -2.34
N MET A 398 -4.07 -7.83 -3.56
CA MET A 398 -3.67 -6.44 -3.84
C MET A 398 -4.91 -5.57 -4.05
N TYR A 399 -4.94 -4.40 -3.43
CA TYR A 399 -6.05 -3.44 -3.53
C TYR A 399 -6.15 -2.83 -4.92
N LYS A 400 -7.35 -2.71 -5.48
CA LYS A 400 -7.58 -2.38 -6.90
C LYS A 400 -8.46 -1.17 -7.13
N GLU A 401 -9.17 -0.72 -6.10
CA GLU A 401 -10.13 0.36 -6.21
C GLU A 401 -9.48 1.74 -6.11
N HIS A 402 -10.05 2.71 -6.79
CA HIS A 402 -9.71 4.11 -6.62
C HIS A 402 -10.88 4.88 -5.99
N ILE A 403 -10.55 5.97 -5.32
CA ILE A 403 -11.51 6.96 -4.84
C ILE A 403 -11.69 7.98 -5.96
N GLN A 404 -12.94 8.31 -6.28
CA GLN A 404 -13.27 9.20 -7.38
C GLN A 404 -12.68 10.60 -7.16
N HIS A 405 -12.06 11.15 -8.20
CA HIS A 405 -11.46 12.47 -8.19
C HIS A 405 -12.34 13.51 -8.90
N THR A 406 -12.13 14.78 -8.54
CA THR A 406 -12.76 15.92 -9.22
C THR A 406 -12.19 16.07 -10.62
N GLU A 407 -13.06 16.25 -11.62
CA GLU A 407 -12.66 16.62 -12.98
C GLU A 407 -12.12 18.06 -13.01
N ASP A 408 -10.99 18.26 -13.69
CA ASP A 408 -10.42 19.59 -13.90
C ASP A 408 -10.94 20.23 -15.18
N THR A 409 -12.17 20.73 -15.11
CA THR A 409 -12.87 21.35 -16.24
C THR A 409 -13.49 22.68 -15.84
N PRO A 410 -13.80 23.58 -16.83
CA PRO A 410 -14.43 24.85 -16.54
C PRO A 410 -15.88 24.74 -16.06
N LEU A 411 -16.58 23.66 -16.41
CA LEU A 411 -18.01 23.49 -16.12
C LEU A 411 -18.22 22.39 -15.08
N LYS A 412 -17.81 22.65 -13.85
CA LYS A 412 -17.91 21.68 -12.73
C LYS A 412 -19.28 21.79 -12.07
N ILE A 413 -19.92 20.64 -11.86
CA ILE A 413 -21.06 20.48 -10.97
C ILE A 413 -20.61 19.64 -9.78
N TYR A 414 -20.84 20.16 -8.58
CA TYR A 414 -20.32 19.55 -7.35
C TYR A 414 -21.31 18.54 -6.78
N TYR A 415 -20.79 17.36 -6.46
CA TYR A 415 -21.50 16.23 -5.88
C TYR A 415 -20.73 15.65 -4.71
N THR A 416 -21.29 14.62 -4.11
CA THR A 416 -20.56 13.70 -3.22
C THR A 416 -20.76 12.28 -3.69
N ASP A 417 -19.74 11.48 -3.54
CA ASP A 417 -19.90 10.05 -3.69
C ASP A 417 -20.54 9.42 -2.43
N ARG A 418 -20.75 8.09 -2.45
CA ARG A 418 -21.31 7.35 -1.31
C ARG A 418 -20.43 7.33 -0.07
N GLN A 419 -19.14 7.62 -0.20
CA GLN A 419 -18.15 7.67 0.88
C GLN A 419 -18.04 9.08 1.50
N GLY A 420 -18.82 10.03 1.00
CA GLY A 420 -18.78 11.43 1.42
C GLY A 420 -17.63 12.21 0.80
N VAL A 421 -16.95 11.66 -0.22
CA VAL A 421 -15.88 12.34 -0.95
C VAL A 421 -16.49 13.44 -1.81
N PRO A 422 -16.07 14.71 -1.66
CA PRO A 422 -16.52 15.79 -2.52
C PRO A 422 -15.92 15.62 -3.91
N VAL A 423 -16.77 15.53 -4.92
CA VAL A 423 -16.37 15.37 -6.33
C VAL A 423 -17.05 16.41 -7.20
N ALA A 424 -16.35 16.85 -8.23
CA ALA A 424 -16.93 17.69 -9.25
C ALA A 424 -16.88 16.98 -10.60
N ILE A 425 -18.00 16.97 -11.32
CA ILE A 425 -18.16 16.27 -12.59
C ILE A 425 -18.61 17.26 -13.65
N ASP A 426 -18.04 17.18 -14.84
CA ASP A 426 -18.47 17.94 -16.01
C ASP A 426 -19.36 17.09 -16.92
N ILE A 427 -20.64 17.41 -16.93
CA ILE A 427 -21.64 16.75 -17.78
C ILE A 427 -21.79 17.37 -19.17
N SER A 428 -21.05 18.45 -19.49
CA SER A 428 -21.21 19.20 -20.73
C SER A 428 -20.68 18.48 -21.97
N GLY A 429 -19.89 17.46 -21.81
CA GLY A 429 -19.22 16.76 -22.91
C GLY A 429 -18.10 17.56 -23.59
N LYS A 430 -17.76 18.77 -23.10
CA LYS A 430 -16.68 19.60 -23.65
C LYS A 430 -15.32 19.07 -23.21
N GLU A 431 -14.29 19.30 -24.01
CA GLU A 431 -12.93 18.83 -23.72
C GLU A 431 -12.38 19.36 -22.40
N GLY A 432 -11.79 18.48 -21.59
CA GLY A 432 -11.09 18.79 -20.35
C GLY A 432 -9.93 17.85 -20.11
N LYS A 433 -8.98 18.25 -19.26
CA LYS A 433 -7.73 17.47 -19.03
C LYS A 433 -7.95 16.15 -18.31
N ASN A 434 -8.90 16.07 -17.39
CA ASN A 434 -9.21 14.88 -16.58
C ASN A 434 -10.70 14.62 -16.62
N LYS A 435 -11.19 14.19 -17.77
CA LYS A 435 -12.60 13.99 -18.01
C LYS A 435 -13.00 12.53 -17.74
N ILE A 436 -14.03 12.35 -16.93
CA ILE A 436 -14.63 11.04 -16.62
C ILE A 436 -15.73 10.71 -17.61
N THR A 437 -16.42 11.75 -18.14
CA THR A 437 -17.56 11.58 -19.05
C THR A 437 -17.13 11.63 -20.51
N ASP A 438 -17.55 10.64 -21.31
CA ASP A 438 -17.19 10.53 -22.74
C ASP A 438 -18.08 11.36 -23.67
N ASN A 439 -19.28 11.67 -23.24
CA ASN A 439 -20.24 12.42 -24.06
C ASN A 439 -21.16 13.31 -23.19
N SER A 440 -21.99 14.15 -23.85
CA SER A 440 -22.92 15.08 -23.19
C SER A 440 -24.30 14.50 -22.93
N ASN A 441 -24.53 13.22 -23.26
CA ASN A 441 -25.81 12.57 -22.99
C ASN A 441 -25.84 12.12 -21.54
N PHE A 442 -26.88 12.49 -20.82
CA PHE A 442 -27.08 12.05 -19.45
C PHE A 442 -28.53 11.67 -19.19
N PHE A 443 -28.73 10.84 -18.23
CA PHE A 443 -30.02 10.32 -17.85
C PHE A 443 -30.25 10.49 -16.34
N CYS A 444 -31.37 11.13 -15.97
CA CYS A 444 -31.70 11.38 -14.57
C CYS A 444 -32.86 10.50 -14.14
N LEU A 445 -32.58 9.48 -13.33
CA LEU A 445 -33.56 8.55 -12.77
C LEU A 445 -33.71 8.74 -11.26
N GLY A 446 -34.93 8.55 -10.79
CA GLY A 446 -35.21 8.52 -9.35
C GLY A 446 -36.71 8.44 -9.07
N PRO A 447 -37.13 7.97 -7.90
CA PRO A 447 -38.52 7.95 -7.48
C PRO A 447 -39.10 9.37 -7.35
N SER A 448 -40.42 9.49 -7.20
CA SER A 448 -41.07 10.78 -6.92
C SER A 448 -40.50 11.37 -5.62
N GLY A 449 -40.26 12.68 -5.59
CA GLY A 449 -39.68 13.37 -4.42
C GLY A 449 -38.17 13.24 -4.26
N SER A 450 -37.43 12.52 -5.15
CA SER A 450 -36.00 12.33 -5.06
C SER A 450 -35.11 13.52 -5.45
N GLY A 451 -35.68 14.67 -5.77
CA GLY A 451 -34.95 15.87 -6.16
C GLY A 451 -34.55 15.97 -7.63
N LYS A 452 -35.10 15.11 -8.54
CA LYS A 452 -34.77 15.14 -9.99
C LYS A 452 -34.91 16.53 -10.60
N SER A 453 -36.07 17.20 -10.39
CA SER A 453 -36.32 18.54 -10.95
C SER A 453 -35.35 19.60 -10.39
N PHE A 454 -34.98 19.51 -9.10
CA PHE A 454 -34.00 20.37 -8.53
C PHE A 454 -32.63 20.16 -9.17
N HIS A 455 -32.22 18.90 -9.33
CA HIS A 455 -30.96 18.55 -9.96
C HIS A 455 -30.88 19.05 -11.40
N MET A 456 -31.92 18.87 -12.19
CA MET A 456 -32.02 19.37 -13.57
C MET A 456 -31.95 20.90 -13.62
N HIS A 457 -32.52 21.60 -12.62
CA HIS A 457 -32.41 23.06 -12.51
C HIS A 457 -30.98 23.52 -12.18
N VAL A 458 -30.28 22.81 -11.32
CA VAL A 458 -28.86 23.09 -11.03
C VAL A 458 -28.00 22.94 -12.30
N ILE A 459 -28.20 21.88 -13.06
CA ILE A 459 -27.50 21.65 -14.35
C ILE A 459 -27.78 22.81 -15.29
N TRP A 460 -29.07 23.12 -15.50
CA TRP A 460 -29.53 24.18 -16.42
C TRP A 460 -28.94 25.55 -16.03
N THR A 461 -28.95 25.90 -14.75
CA THR A 461 -28.43 27.19 -14.26
C THR A 461 -26.91 27.30 -14.51
N LYS A 462 -26.16 26.22 -14.32
CA LYS A 462 -24.71 26.20 -14.57
C LYS A 462 -24.35 26.29 -16.05
N THR A 463 -25.12 25.63 -16.92
CA THR A 463 -24.84 25.63 -18.36
C THR A 463 -25.23 26.95 -19.04
N HIS A 464 -26.30 27.64 -18.63
CA HIS A 464 -26.75 28.86 -19.25
C HIS A 464 -26.12 30.13 -18.71
N ARG A 465 -25.54 30.14 -17.49
CA ARG A 465 -24.82 31.30 -16.96
C ARG A 465 -23.44 31.56 -17.59
N LYS A 466 -22.90 30.60 -18.33
CA LYS A 466 -21.62 30.77 -19.05
C LYS A 466 -21.78 31.29 -20.49
N GLU A 467 -23.03 31.42 -20.96
CA GLU A 467 -23.32 32.03 -22.26
C GLU A 467 -23.71 33.52 -22.16
N LEU A 468 -23.76 34.06 -20.94
CA LEU A 468 -23.88 35.48 -20.62
C LEU A 468 -22.58 36.03 -20.06
#